data_c6d0a0bdb3822e635eab3e8a7076fbd1
#
_entry.id   c6d0a0bdb3822e635eab3e8a7076fbd1
#
_cell.length_a   1.000
_cell.length_b   1.000
_cell.length_c   1.000
_cell.angle_alpha   90.00
_cell.angle_beta   90.00
_cell.angle_gamma   90.00
#
_symmetry.space_group_name_H-M   'P 1'
#
loop_
_entity.id
_entity.type
_entity.pdbx_description
1 polymer ?
#
loop_
_entity_poly.entity_id
_entity_poly.type
_entity_poly.pdbx_seq_one_letter_code
_entity_poly.pdbx_strand_id
1 'polypeptide(L)'
;MSDFKMNRAEVFMTKLNIDQFKYESIRGNAKEINQKIMKLMALNFPVVCLNCGIYYRTRIIKDTDGEDTGIIRKHGVPITGYNISYSGVPPVACITENGRVNHIGEQVLYLAEDEETSCKENKAEDNAYLSVAECKIENNIKVADFTITVLSGLKHAFSQDVIMQFSSEYGIDIRAMYIFVREFLTNPNYKDKEIDYIFSLAFLDLIKSQKDISGVKYTSYFTGKTNVALWDENKFLECRNSKVVKNQ
;
A
#
# COMPACT_ATOMS: atom_id res chain seq x y z
N MET A 1 6.58 16.12 -25.48
CA MET A 1 6.26 14.69 -25.33
C MET A 1 4.81 14.61 -24.86
N SER A 2 3.91 14.11 -25.71
CA SER A 2 2.50 14.02 -25.37
C SER A 2 2.30 12.91 -24.33
N ASP A 3 1.84 13.27 -23.15
CA ASP A 3 1.35 12.34 -22.14
C ASP A 3 0.20 11.54 -22.76
N PHE A 4 0.48 10.28 -23.08
CA PHE A 4 -0.50 9.37 -23.61
C PHE A 4 -1.45 8.96 -22.46
N LYS A 5 -2.46 9.78 -22.21
CA LYS A 5 -3.58 9.40 -21.35
C LYS A 5 -4.37 8.33 -22.07
N MET A 6 -4.61 7.19 -21.42
CA MET A 6 -5.58 6.20 -21.94
C MET A 6 -6.88 6.91 -22.32
N ASN A 7 -7.38 6.61 -23.52
CA ASN A 7 -8.69 7.07 -23.97
C ASN A 7 -9.75 6.60 -22.94
N ARG A 8 -10.74 7.46 -22.65
CA ARG A 8 -11.83 7.13 -21.71
C ARG A 8 -12.56 5.82 -22.06
N ALA A 9 -12.66 5.49 -23.35
CA ALA A 9 -13.24 4.23 -23.82
C ALA A 9 -12.37 3.01 -23.47
N GLU A 10 -11.04 3.11 -23.59
CA GLU A 10 -10.11 2.04 -23.19
C GLU A 10 -10.12 1.81 -21.69
N VAL A 11 -10.18 2.88 -20.90
CA VAL A 11 -10.33 2.79 -19.43
C VAL A 11 -11.65 2.13 -19.07
N PHE A 12 -12.74 2.48 -19.76
CA PHE A 12 -14.08 1.92 -19.50
C PHE A 12 -14.16 0.44 -19.85
N MET A 13 -13.67 0.05 -21.04
CA MET A 13 -13.65 -1.36 -21.47
C MET A 13 -12.73 -2.22 -20.57
N THR A 14 -11.59 -1.68 -20.18
CA THR A 14 -10.68 -2.32 -19.23
C THR A 14 -11.36 -2.55 -17.89
N LYS A 15 -12.10 -1.55 -17.39
CA LYS A 15 -12.85 -1.65 -16.13
C LYS A 15 -13.97 -2.69 -16.19
N LEU A 16 -14.72 -2.75 -17.30
CA LEU A 16 -15.77 -3.77 -17.51
C LEU A 16 -15.19 -5.19 -17.49
N ASN A 17 -14.10 -5.44 -18.17
CA ASN A 17 -13.44 -6.75 -18.19
C ASN A 17 -12.90 -7.12 -16.80
N ILE A 18 -12.37 -6.17 -16.04
CA ILE A 18 -11.93 -6.38 -14.67
C ILE A 18 -13.10 -6.68 -13.75
N ASP A 19 -14.21 -5.94 -13.85
CA ASP A 19 -15.38 -6.15 -13.00
C ASP A 19 -16.02 -7.52 -13.26
N GLN A 20 -16.07 -7.96 -14.53
CA GLN A 20 -16.51 -9.31 -14.88
C GLN A 20 -15.55 -10.37 -14.30
N PHE A 21 -14.25 -10.20 -14.47
CA PHE A 21 -13.23 -11.09 -13.91
C PHE A 21 -13.32 -11.21 -12.39
N LYS A 22 -13.50 -10.11 -11.67
CA LYS A 22 -13.71 -10.10 -10.21
C LYS A 22 -14.94 -10.89 -9.81
N TYR A 23 -16.06 -10.62 -10.50
CA TYR A 23 -17.33 -11.30 -10.23
C TYR A 23 -17.21 -12.81 -10.41
N GLU A 24 -16.59 -13.24 -11.50
CA GLU A 24 -16.36 -14.65 -11.80
C GLU A 24 -15.35 -15.30 -10.85
N SER A 25 -14.36 -14.53 -10.35
CA SER A 25 -13.34 -15.01 -9.40
C SER A 25 -13.92 -15.34 -8.02
N ILE A 26 -15.04 -14.71 -7.66
CA ILE A 26 -15.71 -14.90 -6.37
C ILE A 26 -16.75 -16.01 -6.46
N ARG A 27 -17.31 -16.30 -7.64
CA ARG A 27 -18.43 -17.23 -7.84
C ARG A 27 -18.12 -18.36 -8.80
N GLY A 28 -18.39 -19.59 -8.41
CA GLY A 28 -18.56 -20.77 -9.28
C GLY A 28 -17.28 -21.42 -9.80
N ASN A 29 -17.43 -22.17 -10.91
CA ASN A 29 -16.37 -22.99 -11.54
C ASN A 29 -15.18 -22.18 -12.11
N ALA A 30 -15.34 -20.89 -12.31
CA ALA A 30 -14.27 -19.99 -12.76
C ALA A 30 -13.22 -19.71 -11.67
N LYS A 31 -13.52 -20.03 -10.39
CA LYS A 31 -12.67 -19.70 -9.25
C LYS A 31 -11.25 -20.26 -9.38
N GLU A 32 -11.10 -21.51 -9.78
CA GLU A 32 -9.77 -22.14 -9.92
C GLU A 32 -8.95 -21.53 -11.06
N ILE A 33 -9.60 -21.28 -12.21
CA ILE A 33 -8.94 -20.65 -13.36
C ILE A 33 -8.49 -19.25 -13.00
N ASN A 34 -9.36 -18.48 -12.37
CA ASN A 34 -9.08 -17.11 -11.98
C ASN A 34 -7.98 -17.04 -10.89
N GLN A 35 -7.96 -17.97 -9.95
CA GLN A 35 -6.86 -18.08 -8.99
C GLN A 35 -5.52 -18.39 -9.67
N LYS A 36 -5.52 -19.25 -10.68
CA LYS A 36 -4.31 -19.55 -11.47
C LYS A 36 -3.83 -18.30 -12.21
N ILE A 37 -4.74 -17.56 -12.85
CA ILE A 37 -4.43 -16.30 -13.54
C ILE A 37 -3.87 -15.28 -12.55
N MET A 38 -4.53 -15.06 -11.42
CA MET A 38 -4.06 -14.14 -10.38
C MET A 38 -2.66 -14.49 -9.89
N LYS A 39 -2.39 -15.78 -9.67
CA LYS A 39 -1.07 -16.27 -9.25
C LYS A 39 0.01 -15.97 -10.28
N LEU A 40 -0.27 -16.25 -11.57
CA LEU A 40 0.66 -15.94 -12.66
C LEU A 40 0.92 -14.43 -12.78
N MET A 41 -0.12 -13.61 -12.60
CA MET A 41 0.00 -12.16 -12.60
C MET A 41 0.87 -11.68 -11.44
N ALA A 42 0.66 -12.19 -10.23
CA ALA A 42 1.46 -11.83 -9.06
C ALA A 42 2.95 -12.16 -9.26
N LEU A 43 3.28 -13.28 -9.91
CA LEU A 43 4.65 -13.68 -10.21
C LEU A 43 5.36 -12.78 -11.24
N ASN A 44 4.61 -12.02 -12.04
CA ASN A 44 5.14 -11.17 -13.10
C ASN A 44 5.03 -9.67 -12.77
N PHE A 45 4.64 -9.30 -11.55
CA PHE A 45 4.53 -7.90 -11.16
C PHE A 45 5.90 -7.22 -11.07
N PRO A 46 5.97 -5.90 -11.35
CA PRO A 46 7.21 -5.15 -11.21
C PRO A 46 7.70 -5.17 -9.76
N VAL A 47 8.97 -5.51 -9.56
CA VAL A 47 9.62 -5.55 -8.25
C VAL A 47 10.84 -4.63 -8.27
N VAL A 48 10.98 -3.82 -7.23
CA VAL A 48 12.12 -2.90 -7.06
C VAL A 48 12.72 -3.06 -5.67
N CYS A 49 13.99 -2.66 -5.53
CA CYS A 49 14.59 -2.45 -4.23
C CYS A 49 14.23 -1.06 -3.72
N LEU A 50 13.85 -0.95 -2.45
CA LEU A 50 13.68 0.35 -1.81
C LEU A 50 15.02 1.08 -1.73
N ASN A 51 14.98 2.38 -1.91
CA ASN A 51 16.14 3.22 -1.69
C ASN A 51 16.50 3.23 -0.20
N CYS A 52 17.80 3.09 0.12
CA CYS A 52 18.29 3.34 1.47
C CYS A 52 18.00 4.79 1.86
N GLY A 53 17.55 5.01 3.09
CA GLY A 53 17.22 6.35 3.55
C GLY A 53 16.28 6.35 4.76
N ILE A 54 15.81 7.53 5.09
CA ILE A 54 14.85 7.74 6.16
C ILE A 54 13.45 7.77 5.55
N TYR A 55 12.55 6.98 6.13
CA TYR A 55 11.12 6.97 5.89
C TYR A 55 10.40 7.40 7.15
N TYR A 56 9.16 7.85 7.02
CA TYR A 56 8.42 8.44 8.11
C TYR A 56 7.17 7.64 8.43
N ARG A 57 6.88 7.52 9.72
CA ARG A 57 5.66 6.95 10.23
C ARG A 57 4.98 7.95 11.16
N THR A 58 3.71 8.19 10.92
CA THR A 58 2.91 9.11 11.76
C THR A 58 1.76 8.37 12.43
N ARG A 59 1.47 8.73 13.67
CA ARG A 59 0.33 8.27 14.45
C ARG A 59 -0.34 9.44 15.15
N ILE A 60 -1.67 9.42 15.22
CA ILE A 60 -2.45 10.39 16.00
C ILE A 60 -2.21 10.12 17.48
N ILE A 61 -1.87 11.17 18.25
CA ILE A 61 -1.76 11.12 19.70
C ILE A 61 -3.17 11.26 20.28
N LYS A 62 -3.62 10.24 21.00
CA LYS A 62 -4.95 10.22 21.63
C LYS A 62 -4.86 10.87 23.02
N ASP A 63 -5.95 11.42 23.52
CA ASP A 63 -6.01 12.01 24.87
C ASP A 63 -5.72 10.98 25.97
N THR A 64 -6.01 9.69 25.69
CA THR A 64 -5.76 8.57 26.59
C THR A 64 -4.29 8.13 26.65
N ASP A 65 -3.44 8.59 25.70
CA ASP A 65 -2.04 8.18 25.66
C ASP A 65 -1.25 8.91 26.76
N GLY A 66 -0.51 8.15 27.55
CA GLY A 66 0.27 8.61 28.70
C GLY A 66 1.77 8.33 28.59
N GLU A 67 2.45 8.47 29.71
CA GLU A 67 3.92 8.30 29.83
C GLU A 67 4.39 6.89 29.48
N ASP A 68 3.57 5.87 29.70
CA ASP A 68 3.83 4.48 29.30
C ASP A 68 4.04 4.33 27.79
N THR A 69 3.36 5.17 26.99
CA THR A 69 3.51 5.24 25.54
C THR A 69 4.65 6.18 25.12
N GLY A 70 5.25 6.92 26.04
CA GLY A 70 6.25 7.95 25.79
C GLY A 70 5.68 9.37 25.65
N ILE A 71 4.35 9.54 25.74
CA ILE A 71 3.70 10.84 25.58
C ILE A 71 3.74 11.61 26.91
N ILE A 72 4.52 12.69 26.94
CA ILE A 72 4.57 13.65 28.05
C ILE A 72 3.79 14.87 27.63
N ARG A 73 2.95 15.40 28.53
CA ARG A 73 2.16 16.62 28.31
C ARG A 73 2.56 17.76 29.23
N LYS A 74 2.54 18.96 28.70
CA LYS A 74 2.66 20.21 29.48
C LYS A 74 1.41 21.07 29.25
N HIS A 75 0.70 21.36 30.33
CA HIS A 75 -0.58 22.07 30.26
C HIS A 75 -1.59 21.43 29.28
N GLY A 76 -1.66 20.09 29.24
CA GLY A 76 -2.54 19.33 28.37
C GLY A 76 -2.01 19.13 26.92
N VAL A 77 -0.93 19.81 26.55
CA VAL A 77 -0.34 19.71 25.20
C VAL A 77 0.76 18.64 25.20
N PRO A 78 0.73 17.66 24.27
CA PRO A 78 1.82 16.70 24.14
C PRO A 78 3.10 17.41 23.66
N ILE A 79 4.21 17.14 24.35
CA ILE A 79 5.53 17.71 24.05
C ILE A 79 6.54 16.66 23.57
N THR A 80 6.23 15.36 23.73
CA THR A 80 7.01 14.24 23.22
C THR A 80 6.15 13.35 22.35
N GLY A 81 6.73 12.75 21.33
CA GLY A 81 6.10 11.69 20.52
C GLY A 81 6.17 10.33 21.20
N TYR A 82 5.57 9.32 20.57
CA TYR A 82 5.63 7.95 21.05
C TYR A 82 7.08 7.44 21.21
N ASN A 83 7.30 6.64 22.22
CA ASN A 83 8.56 5.92 22.38
C ASN A 83 8.75 4.86 21.30
N ILE A 84 9.92 4.22 21.25
CA ILE A 84 10.31 3.28 20.20
C ILE A 84 9.35 2.10 20.07
N SER A 85 8.81 1.61 21.20
CA SER A 85 7.89 0.46 21.20
C SER A 85 6.52 0.80 20.59
N TYR A 86 6.11 2.07 20.64
CA TYR A 86 4.83 2.54 20.12
C TYR A 86 4.94 3.25 18.76
N SER A 87 6.17 3.59 18.33
CA SER A 87 6.40 4.23 17.02
C SER A 87 6.40 3.24 15.84
N GLY A 88 6.69 1.97 16.10
CA GLY A 88 6.79 0.91 15.10
C GLY A 88 5.44 0.31 14.68
N VAL A 89 5.48 -0.94 14.20
CA VAL A 89 4.28 -1.69 13.80
C VAL A 89 3.29 -1.83 14.97
N PRO A 90 1.98 -1.69 14.73
CA PRO A 90 1.00 -1.81 15.81
C PRO A 90 0.94 -3.26 16.34
N PRO A 91 0.69 -3.45 17.66
CA PRO A 91 0.38 -4.79 18.17
C PRO A 91 -0.80 -5.44 17.47
N VAL A 92 -0.78 -6.76 17.29
CA VAL A 92 -1.84 -7.54 16.62
C VAL A 92 -3.23 -7.21 17.16
N ALA A 93 -3.36 -7.11 18.51
CA ALA A 93 -4.63 -6.80 19.17
C ALA A 93 -5.23 -5.42 18.82
N CYS A 94 -4.39 -4.50 18.31
CA CYS A 94 -4.83 -3.16 17.88
C CYS A 94 -5.28 -3.12 16.41
N ILE A 95 -5.13 -4.22 15.65
CA ILE A 95 -5.49 -4.31 14.23
C ILE A 95 -6.87 -4.92 14.11
N THR A 96 -7.89 -4.11 14.37
CA THR A 96 -9.30 -4.53 14.45
C THR A 96 -10.04 -4.40 13.12
N GLU A 97 -9.43 -3.75 12.13
CA GLU A 97 -10.00 -3.56 10.80
C GLU A 97 -9.00 -3.96 9.72
N ASN A 98 -9.53 -4.31 8.55
CA ASN A 98 -8.69 -4.51 7.37
C ASN A 98 -8.08 -3.15 6.93
N GLY A 99 -6.80 -3.13 6.63
CA GLY A 99 -6.15 -2.01 5.96
C GLY A 99 -6.07 -2.23 4.44
N ARG A 100 -5.43 -1.32 3.72
CA ARG A 100 -5.25 -1.46 2.26
C ARG A 100 -4.36 -2.66 1.89
N VAL A 101 -3.47 -3.03 2.78
CA VAL A 101 -2.44 -4.07 2.55
C VAL A 101 -2.48 -5.17 3.61
N ASN A 102 -3.32 -5.06 4.62
CA ASN A 102 -3.41 -6.03 5.70
C ASN A 102 -4.82 -6.48 5.99
N HIS A 103 -4.96 -7.74 6.38
CA HIS A 103 -6.16 -8.25 7.02
C HIS A 103 -6.20 -7.89 8.51
N ILE A 104 -7.38 -8.09 9.13
CA ILE A 104 -7.53 -7.98 10.59
C ILE A 104 -6.48 -8.89 11.27
N GLY A 105 -5.78 -8.36 12.25
CA GLY A 105 -4.74 -9.07 12.99
C GLY A 105 -3.41 -9.25 12.23
N GLU A 106 -3.31 -8.82 10.99
CA GLU A 106 -2.09 -8.91 10.21
C GLU A 106 -1.22 -7.64 10.38
N GLN A 107 0.01 -7.81 10.87
CA GLN A 107 0.93 -6.70 11.09
C GLN A 107 1.54 -6.23 9.78
N VAL A 108 1.38 -4.93 9.49
CA VAL A 108 2.02 -4.24 8.38
C VAL A 108 2.57 -2.89 8.85
N LEU A 109 3.82 -2.62 8.49
CA LEU A 109 4.47 -1.34 8.76
C LEU A 109 4.24 -0.39 7.59
N TYR A 110 3.39 0.62 7.79
CA TYR A 110 3.12 1.66 6.81
C TYR A 110 4.06 2.85 7.00
N LEU A 111 4.71 3.26 5.91
CA LEU A 111 5.71 4.32 5.86
C LEU A 111 5.45 5.26 4.69
N ALA A 112 5.97 6.48 4.79
CA ALA A 112 6.03 7.43 3.67
C ALA A 112 7.47 7.91 3.43
N GLU A 113 7.79 8.33 2.20
CA GLU A 113 9.13 8.80 1.86
C GLU A 113 9.45 10.18 2.47
N ASP A 114 8.45 10.91 2.93
CA ASP A 114 8.62 12.18 3.63
C ASP A 114 7.56 12.39 4.72
N GLU A 115 7.86 13.33 5.59
CA GLU A 115 7.05 13.65 6.77
C GLU A 115 5.65 14.19 6.39
N GLU A 116 5.57 15.09 5.42
CA GLU A 116 4.30 15.69 4.99
C GLU A 116 3.32 14.62 4.50
N THR A 117 3.83 13.69 3.66
CA THR A 117 3.05 12.56 3.16
C THR A 117 2.58 11.68 4.30
N SER A 118 3.48 11.35 5.24
CA SER A 118 3.13 10.54 6.40
C SER A 118 2.05 11.18 7.27
N CYS A 119 2.09 12.49 7.47
CA CYS A 119 1.07 13.22 8.22
C CYS A 119 -0.30 13.20 7.50
N LYS A 120 -0.33 13.51 6.20
CA LYS A 120 -1.56 13.58 5.41
C LYS A 120 -2.28 12.23 5.27
N GLU A 121 -1.55 11.12 5.27
CA GLU A 121 -2.16 9.78 5.20
C GLU A 121 -2.98 9.41 6.44
N ASN A 122 -2.73 10.04 7.60
CA ASN A 122 -3.49 9.78 8.82
C ASN A 122 -4.90 10.37 8.80
N LYS A 123 -5.22 11.30 7.90
CA LYS A 123 -6.51 12.01 7.86
C LYS A 123 -6.93 12.54 9.23
N ALA A 124 -5.95 13.03 9.99
CA ALA A 124 -6.20 13.55 11.31
C ALA A 124 -7.09 14.80 11.21
N GLU A 125 -7.94 15.01 12.21
CA GLU A 125 -8.74 16.23 12.33
C GLU A 125 -7.82 17.45 12.50
N ASP A 126 -8.33 18.63 12.12
CA ASP A 126 -7.63 19.88 12.34
C ASP A 126 -7.30 20.04 13.81
N ASN A 127 -6.11 20.54 14.09
CA ASN A 127 -5.56 20.70 15.43
C ASN A 127 -5.22 19.41 16.21
N ALA A 128 -5.39 18.23 15.65
CA ALA A 128 -4.90 16.99 16.26
C ALA A 128 -3.37 17.00 16.39
N TYR A 129 -2.86 16.37 17.42
CA TYR A 129 -1.43 16.20 17.58
C TYR A 129 -0.99 14.86 16.98
N LEU A 130 0.11 14.91 16.23
CA LEU A 130 0.68 13.78 15.53
C LEU A 130 2.07 13.47 16.10
N SER A 131 2.34 12.20 16.36
CA SER A 131 3.68 11.71 16.61
C SER A 131 4.30 11.23 15.31
N VAL A 132 5.37 11.88 14.87
CA VAL A 132 6.10 11.53 13.65
C VAL A 132 7.41 10.88 14.02
N ALA A 133 7.65 9.67 13.57
CA ALA A 133 8.86 8.91 13.80
C ALA A 133 9.64 8.65 12.52
N GLU A 134 10.95 8.58 12.62
CA GLU A 134 11.89 8.26 11.55
C GLU A 134 12.22 6.77 11.57
N CYS A 135 12.08 6.11 10.42
CA CYS A 135 12.39 4.69 10.24
C CYS A 135 13.46 4.56 9.16
N LYS A 136 14.64 4.08 9.51
CA LYS A 136 15.79 4.01 8.60
C LYS A 136 15.81 2.69 7.82
N ILE A 137 15.80 2.77 6.50
CA ILE A 137 16.05 1.64 5.61
C ILE A 137 17.55 1.59 5.28
N GLU A 138 18.24 0.52 5.72
CA GLU A 138 19.67 0.33 5.50
C GLU A 138 20.00 -0.77 4.49
N ASN A 139 19.06 -1.68 4.26
CA ASN A 139 19.26 -2.86 3.43
C ASN A 139 18.34 -2.85 2.21
N ASN A 140 18.70 -3.62 1.20
CA ASN A 140 17.88 -3.84 0.02
C ASN A 140 16.60 -4.62 0.39
N ILE A 141 15.50 -3.92 0.49
CA ILE A 141 14.18 -4.50 0.69
C ILE A 141 13.46 -4.53 -0.65
N LYS A 142 13.16 -5.71 -1.16
CA LYS A 142 12.40 -5.88 -2.40
C LYS A 142 10.92 -5.69 -2.13
N VAL A 143 10.28 -4.86 -2.93
CA VAL A 143 8.85 -4.56 -2.86
C VAL A 143 8.21 -4.58 -4.24
N ALA A 144 6.95 -4.97 -4.31
CA ALA A 144 6.16 -4.82 -5.53
C ALA A 144 5.89 -3.33 -5.79
N ASP A 145 6.15 -2.85 -7.01
CA ASP A 145 6.07 -1.43 -7.36
C ASP A 145 4.75 -1.08 -8.05
N PHE A 146 3.92 -0.32 -7.37
CA PHE A 146 2.66 0.23 -7.86
C PHE A 146 2.72 1.74 -8.13
N THR A 147 3.93 2.31 -8.31
CA THR A 147 4.10 3.75 -8.58
C THR A 147 4.12 4.09 -10.07
N ILE A 148 4.14 3.11 -10.96
CA ILE A 148 4.17 3.34 -12.42
C ILE A 148 2.82 3.88 -12.88
N THR A 149 2.79 5.12 -13.36
CA THR A 149 1.56 5.84 -13.70
C THR A 149 1.29 5.97 -15.20
N VAL A 150 2.30 5.69 -16.04
CA VAL A 150 2.20 5.87 -17.49
C VAL A 150 2.31 4.54 -18.24
N LEU A 151 1.52 4.38 -19.31
CA LEU A 151 1.51 3.15 -20.11
C LEU A 151 2.88 2.80 -20.71
N SER A 152 3.69 3.79 -21.08
CA SER A 152 5.05 3.55 -21.56
C SER A 152 5.92 2.90 -20.48
N GLY A 153 5.78 3.33 -19.21
CA GLY A 153 6.45 2.69 -18.08
C GLY A 153 5.98 1.25 -17.87
N LEU A 154 4.68 0.98 -17.98
CA LEU A 154 4.14 -0.38 -17.87
C LEU A 154 4.61 -1.32 -18.99
N LYS A 155 4.80 -0.80 -20.22
CA LYS A 155 5.39 -1.58 -21.32
C LYS A 155 6.84 -1.99 -21.06
N HIS A 156 7.57 -1.22 -20.28
CA HIS A 156 8.94 -1.57 -19.88
C HIS A 156 8.97 -2.45 -18.62
N ALA A 157 7.98 -2.30 -17.74
CA ALA A 157 7.88 -3.08 -16.50
C ALA A 157 7.43 -4.53 -16.75
N PHE A 158 6.59 -4.74 -17.78
CA PHE A 158 6.17 -6.08 -18.22
C PHE A 158 6.81 -6.40 -19.56
N SER A 159 7.38 -7.60 -19.69
CA SER A 159 7.90 -8.03 -21.00
C SER A 159 6.78 -8.18 -22.03
N GLN A 160 7.12 -7.98 -23.30
CA GLN A 160 6.14 -8.12 -24.39
C GLN A 160 5.53 -9.53 -24.43
N ASP A 161 6.33 -10.55 -24.12
CA ASP A 161 5.87 -11.95 -24.10
C ASP A 161 4.82 -12.17 -23.01
N VAL A 162 5.02 -11.61 -21.81
CA VAL A 162 4.04 -11.67 -20.72
C VAL A 162 2.75 -10.95 -21.10
N ILE A 163 2.83 -9.77 -21.70
CA ILE A 163 1.65 -9.03 -22.15
C ILE A 163 0.87 -9.83 -23.19
N MET A 164 1.56 -10.40 -24.18
CA MET A 164 0.94 -11.19 -25.25
C MET A 164 0.35 -12.49 -24.72
N GLN A 165 1.05 -13.20 -23.85
CA GLN A 165 0.57 -14.43 -23.23
C GLN A 165 -0.74 -14.19 -22.48
N PHE A 166 -0.79 -13.21 -21.58
CA PHE A 166 -2.02 -12.92 -20.84
C PHE A 166 -3.17 -12.50 -21.73
N SER A 167 -2.89 -11.70 -22.76
CA SER A 167 -3.91 -11.26 -23.72
C SER A 167 -4.46 -12.41 -24.57
N SER A 168 -3.58 -13.29 -25.09
CA SER A 168 -3.98 -14.38 -25.99
C SER A 168 -4.59 -15.58 -25.26
N GLU A 169 -4.06 -15.95 -24.10
CA GLU A 169 -4.52 -17.14 -23.38
C GLU A 169 -5.73 -16.86 -22.47
N TYR A 170 -5.80 -15.67 -21.88
CA TYR A 170 -6.79 -15.36 -20.86
C TYR A 170 -7.71 -14.18 -21.21
N GLY A 171 -7.49 -13.48 -22.34
CA GLY A 171 -8.25 -12.29 -22.70
C GLY A 171 -8.08 -11.12 -21.72
N ILE A 172 -7.03 -11.14 -20.90
CA ILE A 172 -6.78 -10.16 -19.82
C ILE A 172 -5.51 -9.38 -20.13
N ASP A 173 -5.57 -8.06 -20.03
CA ASP A 173 -4.38 -7.23 -20.06
C ASP A 173 -3.79 -7.11 -18.66
N ILE A 174 -2.60 -7.68 -18.43
CA ILE A 174 -1.89 -7.61 -17.15
C ILE A 174 -1.65 -6.17 -16.68
N ARG A 175 -1.51 -5.23 -17.62
CA ARG A 175 -1.36 -3.80 -17.31
C ARG A 175 -2.63 -3.21 -16.71
N ALA A 176 -3.79 -3.69 -17.17
CA ALA A 176 -5.09 -3.29 -16.64
C ALA A 176 -5.27 -3.75 -15.18
N MET A 177 -4.86 -4.97 -14.88
CA MET A 177 -4.86 -5.47 -13.50
C MET A 177 -3.89 -4.71 -12.60
N TYR A 178 -2.71 -4.38 -13.12
CA TYR A 178 -1.77 -3.52 -12.39
C TYR A 178 -2.42 -2.17 -12.04
N ILE A 179 -3.04 -1.51 -13.02
CA ILE A 179 -3.74 -0.22 -12.81
C ILE A 179 -4.83 -0.37 -11.75
N PHE A 180 -5.59 -1.46 -11.79
CA PHE A 180 -6.66 -1.70 -10.82
C PHE A 180 -6.11 -1.83 -9.37
N VAL A 181 -5.10 -2.66 -9.14
CA VAL A 181 -4.50 -2.81 -7.79
C VAL A 181 -3.84 -1.50 -7.34
N ARG A 182 -3.19 -0.79 -8.25
CA ARG A 182 -2.64 0.54 -7.97
C ARG A 182 -3.72 1.53 -7.53
N GLU A 183 -4.85 1.61 -8.24
CA GLU A 183 -5.96 2.50 -7.87
C GLU A 183 -6.51 2.15 -6.48
N PHE A 184 -6.65 0.86 -6.18
CA PHE A 184 -7.06 0.42 -4.84
C PHE A 184 -6.08 0.88 -3.75
N LEU A 185 -4.78 0.74 -3.97
CA LEU A 185 -3.76 1.18 -3.01
C LEU A 185 -3.71 2.71 -2.85
N THR A 186 -3.96 3.44 -3.93
CA THR A 186 -3.84 4.91 -3.96
C THR A 186 -5.12 5.59 -3.49
N ASN A 187 -6.30 5.16 -3.95
CA ASN A 187 -7.57 5.87 -3.73
C ASN A 187 -8.16 5.56 -2.34
N PRO A 188 -8.32 6.57 -1.46
CA PRO A 188 -8.87 6.37 -0.13
C PRO A 188 -10.37 6.00 -0.12
N ASN A 189 -11.09 6.19 -1.21
CA ASN A 189 -12.53 5.97 -1.31
C ASN A 189 -12.90 4.53 -1.75
N TYR A 190 -11.90 3.69 -2.05
CA TYR A 190 -12.14 2.27 -2.40
C TYR A 190 -12.69 1.42 -1.25
N LYS A 191 -12.63 1.93 -0.01
CA LYS A 191 -13.15 1.24 1.19
C LYS A 191 -14.62 0.86 1.11
N ASP A 192 -15.41 1.55 0.28
CA ASP A 192 -16.87 1.38 0.22
C ASP A 192 -17.31 0.29 -0.77
N LYS A 193 -16.36 -0.35 -1.44
CA LYS A 193 -16.65 -1.42 -2.41
C LYS A 193 -16.13 -2.76 -1.92
N GLU A 194 -16.95 -3.48 -1.20
CA GLU A 194 -16.62 -4.77 -0.57
C GLU A 194 -15.96 -5.77 -1.53
N ILE A 195 -16.44 -5.87 -2.77
CA ILE A 195 -15.88 -6.78 -3.79
C ILE A 195 -14.46 -6.38 -4.19
N ASP A 196 -14.22 -5.09 -4.40
CA ASP A 196 -12.91 -4.57 -4.79
C ASP A 196 -11.88 -4.80 -3.69
N TYR A 197 -12.32 -4.67 -2.44
CA TYR A 197 -11.51 -4.88 -1.25
C TYR A 197 -11.07 -6.34 -1.13
N ILE A 198 -12.02 -7.28 -1.19
CA ILE A 198 -11.75 -8.72 -1.11
C ILE A 198 -10.81 -9.15 -2.24
N PHE A 199 -11.07 -8.69 -3.47
CA PHE A 199 -10.24 -9.04 -4.63
C PHE A 199 -8.81 -8.50 -4.49
N SER A 200 -8.66 -7.23 -4.12
CA SER A 200 -7.34 -6.60 -4.03
C SER A 200 -6.49 -7.19 -2.92
N LEU A 201 -7.09 -7.50 -1.75
CA LEU A 201 -6.39 -8.19 -0.68
C LEU A 201 -5.99 -9.61 -1.09
N ALA A 202 -6.90 -10.36 -1.72
CA ALA A 202 -6.58 -11.70 -2.22
C ALA A 202 -5.43 -11.69 -3.25
N PHE A 203 -5.36 -10.66 -4.09
CA PHE A 203 -4.25 -10.48 -5.01
C PHE A 203 -2.94 -10.12 -4.28
N LEU A 204 -3.01 -9.23 -3.29
CA LEU A 204 -1.86 -8.88 -2.47
C LEU A 204 -1.35 -10.08 -1.66
N ASP A 205 -2.23 -10.97 -1.18
CA ASP A 205 -1.83 -12.21 -0.51
C ASP A 205 -1.00 -13.13 -1.41
N LEU A 206 -1.30 -13.17 -2.71
CA LEU A 206 -0.47 -13.90 -3.67
C LEU A 206 0.91 -13.26 -3.86
N ILE A 207 1.00 -11.92 -3.81
CA ILE A 207 2.29 -11.23 -3.81
C ILE A 207 3.05 -11.52 -2.50
N LYS A 208 2.37 -11.46 -1.35
CA LYS A 208 2.95 -11.78 -0.03
C LYS A 208 3.48 -13.22 0.05
N SER A 209 2.85 -14.15 -0.66
CA SER A 209 3.31 -15.54 -0.69
C SER A 209 4.69 -15.73 -1.37
N GLN A 210 5.19 -14.71 -2.06
CA GLN A 210 6.51 -14.72 -2.68
C GLN A 210 7.58 -14.37 -1.65
N LYS A 211 8.47 -15.32 -1.36
CA LYS A 211 9.50 -15.22 -0.30
C LYS A 211 10.45 -14.01 -0.44
N ASP A 212 10.62 -13.50 -1.66
CA ASP A 212 11.58 -12.44 -1.95
C ASP A 212 10.96 -11.03 -1.85
N ILE A 213 9.65 -10.92 -1.68
CA ILE A 213 8.93 -9.65 -1.65
C ILE A 213 8.46 -9.39 -0.23
N SER A 214 8.96 -8.31 0.37
CA SER A 214 8.68 -7.95 1.76
C SER A 214 7.67 -6.82 1.90
N GLY A 215 7.17 -6.27 0.80
CA GLY A 215 6.26 -5.13 0.85
C GLY A 215 5.73 -4.68 -0.51
N VAL A 216 4.99 -3.60 -0.47
CA VAL A 216 4.54 -2.84 -1.64
C VAL A 216 4.95 -1.38 -1.54
N LYS A 217 5.20 -0.77 -2.69
CA LYS A 217 5.44 0.66 -2.87
C LYS A 217 4.34 1.23 -3.76
N TYR A 218 3.69 2.30 -3.34
CA TYR A 218 2.55 2.90 -4.06
C TYR A 218 2.52 4.42 -3.89
N THR A 219 1.76 5.10 -4.74
CA THR A 219 1.67 6.56 -4.73
C THR A 219 0.62 7.04 -3.71
N SER A 220 0.97 8.03 -2.90
CA SER A 220 0.02 8.71 -2.02
C SER A 220 -1.00 9.49 -2.83
N TYR A 221 -2.29 9.34 -2.50
CA TYR A 221 -3.36 10.14 -3.07
C TYR A 221 -3.24 11.63 -2.72
N PHE A 222 -2.76 11.93 -1.52
CA PHE A 222 -2.75 13.30 -0.98
C PHE A 222 -1.59 14.13 -1.49
N THR A 223 -0.44 13.51 -1.78
CA THR A 223 0.78 14.26 -2.12
C THR A 223 1.37 13.88 -3.47
N GLY A 224 0.95 12.76 -4.05
CA GLY A 224 1.58 12.19 -5.24
C GLY A 224 2.95 11.56 -4.99
N LYS A 225 3.47 11.60 -3.75
CA LYS A 225 4.73 10.99 -3.35
C LYS A 225 4.56 9.52 -2.96
N THR A 226 5.63 8.91 -2.49
CA THR A 226 5.69 7.46 -2.28
C THR A 226 5.29 7.06 -0.87
N ASN A 227 4.41 6.05 -0.79
CA ASN A 227 4.15 5.25 0.40
C ASN A 227 4.74 3.85 0.24
N VAL A 228 5.07 3.23 1.37
CA VAL A 228 5.56 1.86 1.46
C VAL A 228 4.79 1.13 2.55
N ALA A 229 4.44 -0.13 2.31
CA ALA A 229 3.87 -1.02 3.33
C ALA A 229 4.68 -2.32 3.35
N LEU A 230 5.27 -2.64 4.52
CA LEU A 230 6.09 -3.83 4.74
C LEU A 230 5.34 -4.82 5.60
N TRP A 231 5.37 -6.12 5.21
CA TRP A 231 4.70 -7.22 5.93
C TRP A 231 5.65 -8.30 6.44
N ASP A 232 6.93 -8.28 6.02
CA ASP A 232 7.92 -9.21 6.54
C ASP A 232 8.45 -8.72 7.89
N GLU A 233 8.14 -9.45 8.96
CA GLU A 233 8.57 -9.10 10.32
C GLU A 233 10.09 -8.90 10.44
N ASN A 234 10.89 -9.66 9.68
CA ASN A 234 12.34 -9.52 9.67
C ASN A 234 12.81 -8.22 8.99
N LYS A 235 11.91 -7.50 8.33
CA LYS A 235 12.15 -6.22 7.65
C LYS A 235 11.46 -5.06 8.37
N PHE A 236 10.77 -5.31 9.48
CA PHE A 236 10.22 -4.22 10.27
C PHE A 236 11.35 -3.39 10.86
N LEU A 237 11.26 -2.10 10.60
CA LEU A 237 12.25 -1.13 11.00
C LEU A 237 11.90 -0.57 12.36
N GLU A 238 12.92 -0.34 13.19
CA GLU A 238 12.72 0.47 14.37
C GLU A 238 12.48 1.92 13.95
N CYS A 239 11.36 2.48 14.42
CA CYS A 239 11.04 3.87 14.22
C CYS A 239 11.46 4.66 15.46
N ARG A 240 12.37 5.59 15.28
CA ARG A 240 13.04 6.36 16.35
C ARG A 240 12.80 7.87 16.15
N ASN A 241 13.39 8.66 17.05
CA ASN A 241 13.41 10.12 16.94
C ASN A 241 12.01 10.72 16.73
N SER A 242 11.01 10.20 17.45
CA SER A 242 9.66 10.72 17.28
C SER A 242 9.54 12.15 17.84
N LYS A 243 8.85 13.00 17.08
CA LYS A 243 8.51 14.36 17.46
C LYS A 243 7.02 14.60 17.36
N VAL A 244 6.55 15.66 17.99
CA VAL A 244 5.15 16.09 17.93
C VAL A 244 4.98 17.18 16.86
N VAL A 245 3.97 16.99 16.01
CA VAL A 245 3.53 17.99 15.04
C VAL A 245 2.05 18.24 15.26
N LYS A 246 1.62 19.49 15.20
CA LYS A 246 0.20 19.87 15.22
C LYS A 246 -0.33 19.87 13.80
N ASN A 247 -1.39 19.11 13.54
CA ASN A 247 -2.07 19.11 12.25
C ASN A 247 -2.72 20.47 12.00
N GLN A 248 -2.49 21.05 10.82
CA GLN A 248 -3.00 22.38 10.41
C GLN A 248 -4.04 22.22 9.33
#